data_d2eb50c5fd36b2ff13e0b4cb6c054200
#
_entry.id   d2eb50c5fd36b2ff13e0b4cb6c054200
#
_cell.length_a   1.000
_cell.length_b   1.000
_cell.length_c   1.000
_cell.angle_alpha   90.00
_cell.angle_beta   90.00
_cell.angle_gamma   90.00
#
_symmetry.space_group_name_H-M   'P 1'
#
loop_
_entity.id
_entity.type
_entity.pdbx_description
1 polymer ?
#
loop_
_entity_poly.entity_id
_entity_poly.type
_entity_poly.pdbx_seq_one_letter_code
_entity_poly.pdbx_strand_id
1 'polypeptide(L)'
;MSLRQAVRNLVYPGLDLHTRNRASLCQFWKTGPRDVLDAGSGNGYFSWLAYKSGGRVVAMNFEEAQVQKAKEFLLDYRKADPARLQFEQFNLYDLTKETRTFDEIICFEVLEHLRGDSSIVKEFYRILRPGGVLHVCSPHRMHPRHQSEVLDINEKGGHVRAGYTEGEYRKLLEPVGFSIENVVGIGPRSVYLADKVLRYIRNRLGDMAALPLLPLALPFVWFAGINPSMPFSLYVRATKPFIDKCATSSS
;
A
#
# COMPACT_ATOMS: atom_id res chain seq x y z
N MET A 1 -29.34 -9.06 -2.35
CA MET A 1 -27.93 -8.92 -2.80
C MET A 1 -27.88 -9.26 -4.28
N SER A 2 -27.41 -8.34 -5.15
CA SER A 2 -27.27 -8.65 -6.57
C SER A 2 -26.13 -9.67 -6.79
N LEU A 3 -26.21 -10.48 -7.85
CA LEU A 3 -25.14 -11.42 -8.23
C LEU A 3 -23.79 -10.71 -8.36
N ARG A 4 -23.77 -9.49 -8.92
CA ARG A 4 -22.57 -8.66 -9.03
C ARG A 4 -21.96 -8.32 -7.67
N GLN A 5 -22.77 -8.04 -6.66
CA GLN A 5 -22.29 -7.76 -5.30
C GLN A 5 -21.71 -9.02 -4.63
N ALA A 6 -22.36 -10.19 -4.82
CA ALA A 6 -21.84 -11.46 -4.32
C ALA A 6 -20.48 -11.80 -4.92
N VAL A 7 -20.37 -11.67 -6.25
CA VAL A 7 -19.10 -11.88 -6.97
C VAL A 7 -18.02 -10.90 -6.50
N ARG A 8 -18.34 -9.60 -6.37
CA ARG A 8 -17.39 -8.59 -5.88
C ARG A 8 -16.88 -8.89 -4.47
N ASN A 9 -17.75 -9.42 -3.59
CA ASN A 9 -17.33 -9.86 -2.25
C ASN A 9 -16.36 -11.04 -2.29
N LEU A 10 -16.69 -12.03 -3.11
CA LEU A 10 -15.89 -13.24 -3.23
C LEU A 10 -14.49 -12.94 -3.78
N VAL A 11 -14.39 -11.98 -4.69
CA VAL A 11 -13.14 -11.65 -5.37
C VAL A 11 -12.40 -10.46 -4.80
N TYR A 12 -12.94 -9.77 -3.77
CA TYR A 12 -12.23 -8.65 -3.14
C TYR A 12 -10.85 -9.09 -2.61
N PRO A 13 -9.76 -8.37 -2.93
CA PRO A 13 -9.65 -7.00 -3.45
C PRO A 13 -9.74 -6.88 -4.98
N GLY A 14 -9.93 -7.94 -5.71
CA GLY A 14 -9.97 -8.00 -7.17
C GLY A 14 -9.16 -9.16 -7.74
N LEU A 15 -8.93 -9.14 -9.04
CA LEU A 15 -8.19 -10.18 -9.77
C LEU A 15 -6.66 -9.94 -9.79
N ASP A 16 -6.18 -8.84 -9.20
CA ASP A 16 -4.76 -8.52 -9.11
C ASP A 16 -4.08 -9.38 -8.05
N LEU A 17 -3.24 -10.31 -8.49
CA LEU A 17 -2.51 -11.21 -7.60
C LEU A 17 -1.40 -10.49 -6.83
N HIS A 18 -0.86 -9.40 -7.35
CA HIS A 18 0.15 -8.60 -6.63
C HIS A 18 -0.44 -7.93 -5.40
N THR A 19 -1.64 -7.34 -5.49
CA THR A 19 -2.36 -6.81 -4.34
C THR A 19 -2.64 -7.90 -3.30
N ARG A 20 -3.03 -9.10 -3.73
CA ARG A 20 -3.24 -10.25 -2.84
C ARG A 20 -1.94 -10.71 -2.18
N ASN A 21 -0.85 -10.74 -2.92
CA ASN A 21 0.46 -11.12 -2.38
C ASN A 21 0.96 -10.10 -1.36
N ARG A 22 0.74 -8.79 -1.58
CA ARG A 22 1.06 -7.74 -0.61
C ARG A 22 0.32 -7.88 0.72
N ALA A 23 -0.82 -8.58 0.75
CA ALA A 23 -1.52 -8.84 2.02
C ALA A 23 -0.66 -9.63 3.02
N SER A 24 0.33 -10.41 2.56
CA SER A 24 1.29 -11.08 3.45
C SER A 24 2.12 -10.10 4.29
N LEU A 25 2.25 -8.85 3.84
CA LEU A 25 2.99 -7.80 4.56
C LEU A 25 2.30 -7.36 5.86
N CYS A 26 0.99 -7.68 6.02
CA CYS A 26 0.26 -7.40 7.25
C CYS A 26 0.87 -8.09 8.48
N GLN A 27 1.69 -9.15 8.30
CA GLN A 27 2.44 -9.79 9.39
C GLN A 27 3.44 -8.82 10.08
N PHE A 28 3.83 -7.73 9.41
CA PHE A 28 4.73 -6.71 9.94
C PHE A 28 3.99 -5.54 10.61
N TRP A 29 2.65 -5.52 10.56
CA TRP A 29 1.84 -4.45 11.09
C TRP A 29 1.62 -4.61 12.60
N LYS A 30 1.34 -3.49 13.25
CA LYS A 30 0.85 -3.51 14.63
C LYS A 30 -0.55 -4.13 14.67
N THR A 31 -0.92 -4.70 15.79
CA THR A 31 -2.27 -5.22 16.06
C THR A 31 -2.90 -4.47 17.23
N GLY A 32 -4.23 -4.53 17.33
CA GLY A 32 -4.97 -3.84 18.40
C GLY A 32 -5.29 -2.37 18.08
N PRO A 33 -5.82 -1.65 19.09
CA PRO A 33 -6.25 -0.26 18.94
C PRO A 33 -5.07 0.66 18.59
N ARG A 34 -5.16 1.35 17.47
CA ARG A 34 -4.16 2.32 16.99
C ARG A 34 -4.75 3.21 15.90
N ASP A 35 -4.19 4.39 15.72
CA ASP A 35 -4.55 5.29 14.64
C ASP A 35 -3.69 5.02 13.40
N VAL A 36 -4.34 4.72 12.28
CA VAL A 36 -3.70 4.32 11.02
C VAL A 36 -4.08 5.28 9.91
N LEU A 37 -3.10 5.77 9.17
CA LEU A 37 -3.28 6.44 7.88
C LEU A 37 -2.99 5.43 6.76
N ASP A 38 -3.94 5.25 5.83
CA ASP A 38 -3.70 4.58 4.55
C ASP A 38 -3.60 5.66 3.46
N ALA A 39 -2.37 6.00 3.11
CA ALA A 39 -2.05 7.06 2.17
C ALA A 39 -2.03 6.51 0.74
N GLY A 40 -3.07 6.83 -0.04
CA GLY A 40 -3.29 6.26 -1.37
C GLY A 40 -4.08 4.95 -1.32
N SER A 41 -5.18 4.96 -0.58
CA SER A 41 -5.97 3.77 -0.21
C SER A 41 -6.59 2.96 -1.37
N GLY A 42 -6.64 3.54 -2.58
CA GLY A 42 -7.23 2.88 -3.74
C GLY A 42 -8.65 2.35 -3.47
N ASN A 43 -8.85 1.04 -3.62
CA ASN A 43 -10.13 0.38 -3.36
C ASN A 43 -10.39 0.09 -1.87
N GLY A 44 -9.55 0.57 -0.96
CA GLY A 44 -9.67 0.40 0.48
C GLY A 44 -9.26 -0.97 1.02
N TYR A 45 -8.56 -1.80 0.25
CA TYR A 45 -8.20 -3.15 0.70
C TYR A 45 -7.28 -3.16 1.93
N PHE A 46 -6.22 -2.38 1.90
CA PHE A 46 -5.29 -2.29 3.02
C PHE A 46 -5.90 -1.54 4.20
N SER A 47 -6.73 -0.53 3.94
CA SER A 47 -7.57 0.12 4.97
C SER A 47 -8.46 -0.89 5.68
N TRP A 48 -9.12 -1.80 4.92
CA TRP A 48 -9.94 -2.87 5.48
C TRP A 48 -9.13 -3.84 6.34
N LEU A 49 -7.93 -4.25 5.90
CA LEU A 49 -7.08 -5.15 6.68
C LEU A 49 -6.60 -4.47 7.98
N ALA A 50 -6.22 -3.19 7.92
CA ALA A 50 -5.86 -2.41 9.11
C ALA A 50 -7.03 -2.25 10.09
N TYR A 51 -8.25 -1.96 9.58
CA TYR A 51 -9.47 -1.93 10.38
C TYR A 51 -9.76 -3.28 11.05
N LYS A 52 -9.65 -4.39 10.32
CA LYS A 52 -9.86 -5.75 10.84
C LYS A 52 -8.85 -6.15 11.90
N SER A 53 -7.64 -5.63 11.86
CA SER A 53 -6.61 -5.85 12.87
C SER A 53 -6.70 -4.93 14.08
N GLY A 54 -7.79 -4.16 14.21
CA GLY A 54 -8.11 -3.33 15.38
C GLY A 54 -7.85 -1.82 15.22
N GLY A 55 -7.35 -1.38 14.06
CA GLY A 55 -7.05 0.02 13.80
C GLY A 55 -8.29 0.93 13.69
N ARG A 56 -8.12 2.21 14.05
CA ARG A 56 -8.92 3.32 13.57
C ARG A 56 -8.23 3.88 12.34
N VAL A 57 -8.89 3.81 11.18
CA VAL A 57 -8.24 4.04 9.90
C VAL A 57 -8.80 5.27 9.22
N VAL A 58 -7.91 6.16 8.80
CA VAL A 58 -8.19 7.22 7.85
C VAL A 58 -7.59 6.80 6.51
N ALA A 59 -8.42 6.58 5.53
CA ALA A 59 -8.06 6.16 4.18
C ALA A 59 -8.13 7.35 3.24
N MET A 60 -6.98 7.82 2.77
CA MET A 60 -6.87 8.97 1.88
C MET A 60 -6.63 8.52 0.44
N ASN A 61 -7.35 9.12 -0.51
CA ASN A 61 -7.11 8.92 -1.94
C ASN A 61 -7.34 10.22 -2.70
N PHE A 62 -6.54 10.45 -3.74
CA PHE A 62 -6.68 11.62 -4.61
C PHE A 62 -7.97 11.58 -5.45
N GLU A 63 -8.35 10.39 -5.94
CA GLU A 63 -9.51 10.21 -6.81
C GLU A 63 -10.80 10.03 -6.00
N GLU A 64 -11.70 11.02 -6.07
CA GLU A 64 -13.00 10.95 -5.39
C GLU A 64 -13.81 9.72 -5.79
N ALA A 65 -13.78 9.33 -7.05
CA ALA A 65 -14.48 8.15 -7.54
C ALA A 65 -14.03 6.84 -6.83
N GLN A 66 -12.74 6.73 -6.47
CA GLN A 66 -12.22 5.61 -5.68
C GLN A 66 -12.71 5.68 -4.24
N VAL A 67 -12.68 6.88 -3.65
CA VAL A 67 -13.19 7.14 -2.29
C VAL A 67 -14.65 6.71 -2.18
N GLN A 68 -15.50 7.11 -3.11
CA GLN A 68 -16.94 6.77 -3.10
C GLN A 68 -17.16 5.26 -3.25
N LYS A 69 -16.46 4.61 -4.19
CA LYS A 69 -16.54 3.14 -4.37
C LYS A 69 -16.10 2.37 -3.13
N ALA A 70 -15.06 2.84 -2.42
CA ALA A 70 -14.60 2.23 -1.18
C ALA A 70 -15.62 2.42 -0.05
N LYS A 71 -16.22 3.62 0.11
CA LYS A 71 -17.30 3.90 1.06
C LYS A 71 -18.48 2.98 0.84
N GLU A 72 -19.04 2.96 -0.37
CA GLU A 72 -20.19 2.10 -0.72
C GLU A 72 -19.91 0.63 -0.41
N PHE A 73 -18.70 0.16 -0.69
CA PHE A 73 -18.37 -1.24 -0.47
C PHE A 73 -18.09 -1.57 0.98
N LEU A 74 -17.29 -0.77 1.67
CA LEU A 74 -16.82 -1.11 3.01
C LEU A 74 -17.77 -0.59 4.12
N LEU A 75 -18.32 0.59 3.97
CA LEU A 75 -19.24 1.15 4.97
C LEU A 75 -20.67 0.68 4.73
N ASP A 76 -21.19 0.87 3.49
CA ASP A 76 -22.61 0.60 3.24
C ASP A 76 -22.90 -0.88 3.06
N TYR A 77 -22.03 -1.60 2.35
CA TYR A 77 -22.23 -3.02 2.06
C TYR A 77 -21.64 -3.95 3.14
N ARG A 78 -20.35 -3.77 3.52
CA ARG A 78 -19.69 -4.60 4.55
C ARG A 78 -19.99 -4.15 5.98
N LYS A 79 -20.68 -3.04 6.16
CA LYS A 79 -21.11 -2.50 7.46
C LYS A 79 -19.91 -2.26 8.40
N ALA A 80 -18.78 -1.79 7.88
CA ALA A 80 -17.71 -1.30 8.73
C ALA A 80 -18.19 -0.09 9.54
N ASP A 81 -17.72 0.00 10.77
CA ASP A 81 -18.04 1.12 11.65
C ASP A 81 -17.39 2.43 11.11
N PRO A 82 -18.20 3.44 10.70
CA PRO A 82 -17.68 4.69 10.17
C PRO A 82 -16.91 5.52 11.20
N ALA A 83 -17.07 5.25 12.51
CA ALA A 83 -16.25 5.87 13.54
C ALA A 83 -14.80 5.33 13.57
N ARG A 84 -14.58 4.15 12.98
CA ARG A 84 -13.29 3.48 12.95
C ARG A 84 -12.67 3.34 11.56
N LEU A 85 -13.45 3.51 10.49
CA LEU A 85 -12.95 3.47 9.12
C LEU A 85 -13.54 4.65 8.34
N GLN A 86 -12.69 5.62 8.04
CA GLN A 86 -13.06 6.84 7.35
C GLN A 86 -12.35 6.90 5.99
N PHE A 87 -13.03 7.43 4.98
CA PHE A 87 -12.48 7.63 3.65
C PHE A 87 -12.57 9.10 3.27
N GLU A 88 -11.45 9.67 2.83
CA GLU A 88 -11.33 11.09 2.51
C GLU A 88 -10.72 11.27 1.11
N GLN A 89 -11.27 12.19 0.32
CA GLN A 89 -10.56 12.69 -0.83
C GLN A 89 -9.46 13.63 -0.34
N PHE A 90 -8.20 13.30 -0.64
CA PHE A 90 -7.07 14.06 -0.15
C PHE A 90 -5.88 14.00 -1.11
N ASN A 91 -5.27 15.16 -1.37
CA ASN A 91 -4.02 15.24 -2.12
C ASN A 91 -2.83 15.13 -1.15
N LEU A 92 -1.97 14.14 -1.31
CA LEU A 92 -0.81 13.94 -0.44
C LEU A 92 0.19 15.10 -0.47
N TYR A 93 0.17 15.94 -1.50
CA TYR A 93 0.94 17.19 -1.51
C TYR A 93 0.42 18.23 -0.51
N ASP A 94 -0.80 18.06 -0.01
CA ASP A 94 -1.42 18.91 1.02
C ASP A 94 -1.24 18.37 2.45
N LEU A 95 -0.41 17.35 2.68
CA LEU A 95 -0.18 16.76 4.01
C LEU A 95 0.31 17.76 5.05
N THR A 96 0.91 18.89 4.65
CA THR A 96 1.24 20.00 5.55
C THR A 96 0.03 20.54 6.33
N LYS A 97 -1.19 20.38 5.78
CA LYS A 97 -2.46 20.77 6.40
C LYS A 97 -2.99 19.72 7.38
N GLU A 98 -2.44 18.49 7.35
CA GLU A 98 -2.86 17.42 8.25
C GLU A 98 -2.33 17.67 9.68
N THR A 99 -3.24 17.73 10.62
CA THR A 99 -2.94 17.97 12.04
C THR A 99 -3.09 16.73 12.92
N ARG A 100 -3.80 15.71 12.42
CA ARG A 100 -3.92 14.42 13.12
C ARG A 100 -2.56 13.74 13.21
N THR A 101 -2.37 12.93 14.23
CA THR A 101 -1.16 12.12 14.39
C THR A 101 -1.52 10.63 14.39
N PHE A 102 -0.62 9.82 13.85
CA PHE A 102 -0.85 8.40 13.60
C PHE A 102 0.19 7.52 14.30
N ASP A 103 -0.20 6.31 14.66
CA ASP A 103 0.70 5.28 15.16
C ASP A 103 1.31 4.46 14.02
N GLU A 104 0.63 4.46 12.86
CA GLU A 104 1.01 3.66 11.70
C GLU A 104 0.57 4.36 10.40
N ILE A 105 1.44 4.38 9.41
CA ILE A 105 1.14 4.86 8.06
C ILE A 105 1.40 3.74 7.08
N ILE A 106 0.44 3.48 6.20
CA ILE A 106 0.54 2.55 5.07
C ILE A 106 0.59 3.38 3.79
N CYS A 107 1.57 3.15 2.92
CA CYS A 107 1.72 3.84 1.65
C CYS A 107 2.20 2.82 0.60
N PHE A 108 1.26 2.15 -0.07
CA PHE A 108 1.54 1.05 -0.99
C PHE A 108 1.20 1.43 -2.42
N GLU A 109 2.18 1.31 -3.33
CA GLU A 109 2.05 1.62 -4.77
C GLU A 109 1.58 3.08 -4.98
N VAL A 110 2.26 4.02 -4.33
CA VAL A 110 1.93 5.46 -4.37
C VAL A 110 3.14 6.32 -4.66
N LEU A 111 4.27 6.12 -3.95
CA LEU A 111 5.42 7.02 -4.05
C LEU A 111 6.05 7.06 -5.45
N GLU A 112 5.92 5.98 -6.22
CA GLU A 112 6.38 5.90 -7.61
C GLU A 112 5.60 6.80 -8.57
N HIS A 113 4.40 7.22 -8.17
CA HIS A 113 3.57 8.16 -8.94
C HIS A 113 3.85 9.64 -8.62
N LEU A 114 4.61 9.92 -7.56
CA LEU A 114 4.78 11.26 -7.01
C LEU A 114 6.22 11.75 -7.19
N ARG A 115 6.41 12.89 -7.84
CA ARG A 115 7.74 13.50 -8.02
C ARG A 115 8.31 14.00 -6.69
N GLY A 116 7.44 14.54 -5.84
CA GLY A 116 7.77 15.11 -4.53
C GLY A 116 7.81 14.09 -3.39
N ASP A 117 8.20 12.84 -3.63
CA ASP A 117 8.25 11.77 -2.62
C ASP A 117 8.99 12.16 -1.34
N SER A 118 10.10 12.90 -1.47
CA SER A 118 10.90 13.33 -0.31
C SER A 118 10.15 14.33 0.59
N SER A 119 9.35 15.22 0.02
CA SER A 119 8.52 16.15 0.80
C SER A 119 7.39 15.40 1.52
N ILE A 120 6.77 14.44 0.85
CA ILE A 120 5.71 13.60 1.40
C ILE A 120 6.25 12.74 2.56
N VAL A 121 7.43 12.14 2.40
CA VAL A 121 8.07 11.34 3.45
C VAL A 121 8.40 12.20 4.69
N LYS A 122 8.82 13.47 4.52
CA LYS A 122 8.99 14.41 5.64
C LYS A 122 7.68 14.65 6.37
N GLU A 123 6.57 14.80 5.65
CA GLU A 123 5.26 14.96 6.25
C GLU A 123 4.79 13.67 6.96
N PHE A 124 5.04 12.49 6.38
CA PHE A 124 4.80 11.23 7.08
C PHE A 124 5.55 11.16 8.41
N TYR A 125 6.83 11.57 8.42
CA TYR A 125 7.60 11.63 9.66
C TYR A 125 6.99 12.61 10.66
N ARG A 126 6.54 13.79 10.21
CA ARG A 126 5.93 14.80 11.06
C ARG A 126 4.67 14.30 11.75
N ILE A 127 3.75 13.69 10.98
CA ILE A 127 2.45 13.23 11.48
C ILE A 127 2.49 11.86 12.19
N LEU A 128 3.59 11.12 12.10
CA LEU A 128 3.79 9.93 12.92
C LEU A 128 4.15 10.32 14.36
N ARG A 129 3.54 9.62 15.31
CA ARG A 129 3.95 9.68 16.73
C ARG A 129 5.34 9.09 16.92
N PRO A 130 6.12 9.50 17.95
CA PRO A 130 7.34 8.79 18.35
C PRO A 130 7.04 7.29 18.57
N GLY A 131 7.86 6.39 18.04
CA GLY A 131 7.61 4.94 18.01
C GLY A 131 6.58 4.52 16.96
N GLY A 132 6.07 5.45 16.16
CA GLY A 132 5.17 5.17 15.03
C GLY A 132 5.89 4.51 13.87
N VAL A 133 5.15 3.78 13.05
CA VAL A 133 5.70 2.94 11.96
C VAL A 133 5.19 3.42 10.62
N LEU A 134 6.10 3.52 9.65
CA LEU A 134 5.81 3.72 8.24
C LEU A 134 6.01 2.42 7.48
N HIS A 135 5.00 2.00 6.74
CA HIS A 135 5.03 0.90 5.80
C HIS A 135 4.95 1.45 4.39
N VAL A 136 6.03 1.31 3.62
CA VAL A 136 6.04 1.65 2.19
C VAL A 136 6.26 0.40 1.37
N CYS A 137 5.58 0.32 0.23
CA CYS A 137 5.79 -0.73 -0.76
C CYS A 137 5.63 -0.12 -2.15
N SER A 138 6.57 -0.37 -3.03
CA SER A 138 6.55 0.10 -4.41
C SER A 138 7.15 -0.96 -5.34
N PRO A 139 7.00 -0.83 -6.67
CA PRO A 139 7.67 -1.68 -7.62
C PRO A 139 9.18 -1.76 -7.35
N HIS A 140 9.76 -2.95 -7.46
CA HIS A 140 11.21 -3.10 -7.35
C HIS A 140 11.87 -2.64 -8.65
N ARG A 141 12.65 -1.56 -8.60
CA ARG A 141 13.25 -0.90 -9.77
C ARG A 141 14.05 -1.84 -10.67
N MET A 142 14.71 -2.84 -10.08
CA MET A 142 15.56 -3.77 -10.85
C MET A 142 14.77 -4.89 -11.51
N HIS A 143 13.45 -5.01 -11.28
CA HIS A 143 12.63 -6.00 -11.95
C HIS A 143 12.47 -5.64 -13.45
N PRO A 144 12.72 -6.56 -14.40
CA PRO A 144 12.74 -6.26 -15.85
C PRO A 144 11.46 -5.61 -16.37
N ARG A 145 10.31 -5.94 -15.78
CA ARG A 145 9.02 -5.34 -16.15
C ARG A 145 9.01 -3.83 -15.90
N HIS A 146 9.58 -3.38 -14.80
CA HIS A 146 9.58 -1.97 -14.42
C HIS A 146 10.66 -1.17 -15.13
N GLN A 147 11.80 -1.81 -15.45
CA GLN A 147 12.86 -1.17 -16.25
C GLN A 147 12.42 -0.83 -17.69
N SER A 148 11.45 -1.58 -18.23
CA SER A 148 10.90 -1.36 -19.59
C SER A 148 9.67 -0.45 -19.62
N GLU A 149 9.29 0.16 -18.50
CA GLU A 149 8.11 1.01 -18.40
C GLU A 149 8.38 2.42 -18.93
N VAL A 150 7.40 2.96 -19.67
CA VAL A 150 7.41 4.37 -20.08
C VAL A 150 6.98 5.22 -18.90
N LEU A 151 7.86 6.11 -18.45
CA LEU A 151 7.61 6.95 -17.30
C LEU A 151 6.74 8.17 -17.66
N ASP A 152 5.81 8.51 -16.77
CA ASP A 152 4.94 9.67 -16.87
C ASP A 152 5.49 10.83 -16.02
N ILE A 153 6.38 11.60 -16.63
CA ILE A 153 6.99 12.75 -15.96
C ILE A 153 6.00 13.87 -15.56
N ASN A 154 4.76 13.81 -16.04
CA ASN A 154 3.73 14.84 -15.80
C ASN A 154 2.71 14.45 -14.72
N GLU A 155 2.90 13.33 -14.03
CA GLU A 155 1.99 12.84 -12.96
C GLU A 155 0.52 12.71 -13.40
N LYS A 156 0.29 12.25 -14.63
CA LYS A 156 -1.07 12.05 -15.18
C LYS A 156 -1.66 10.67 -14.86
N GLY A 157 -1.14 10.02 -13.81
CA GLY A 157 -1.59 8.71 -13.34
C GLY A 157 -0.64 7.56 -13.66
N GLY A 158 0.44 7.79 -14.46
CA GLY A 158 1.52 6.83 -14.66
C GLY A 158 2.60 6.90 -13.59
N HIS A 159 3.59 6.00 -13.66
CA HIS A 159 4.76 6.03 -12.79
C HIS A 159 5.72 7.14 -13.24
N VAL A 160 6.16 7.99 -12.33
CA VAL A 160 7.23 8.99 -12.60
C VAL A 160 8.61 8.37 -12.44
N ARG A 161 8.70 7.18 -11.84
CA ARG A 161 9.91 6.36 -11.68
C ARG A 161 9.57 4.88 -11.73
N ALA A 162 10.53 4.06 -12.12
CA ALA A 162 10.36 2.60 -12.23
C ALA A 162 10.25 1.86 -10.87
N GLY A 163 10.01 2.58 -9.79
CA GLY A 163 10.02 2.05 -8.42
C GLY A 163 11.32 2.35 -7.69
N TYR A 164 11.64 1.56 -6.65
CA TYR A 164 12.77 1.81 -5.76
C TYR A 164 13.65 0.56 -5.58
N THR A 165 14.91 0.80 -5.31
CA THR A 165 15.85 -0.16 -4.71
C THR A 165 15.92 0.07 -3.20
N GLU A 166 16.50 -0.86 -2.43
CA GLU A 166 16.77 -0.67 -1.01
C GLU A 166 17.62 0.58 -0.76
N GLY A 167 18.70 0.79 -1.54
CA GLY A 167 19.57 1.96 -1.39
C GLY A 167 18.84 3.29 -1.63
N GLU A 168 17.85 3.32 -2.53
CA GLU A 168 17.05 4.50 -2.77
C GLU A 168 16.05 4.75 -1.62
N TYR A 169 15.44 3.70 -1.05
CA TYR A 169 14.62 3.85 0.16
C TYR A 169 15.46 4.34 1.35
N ARG A 170 16.68 3.83 1.54
CA ARG A 170 17.56 4.34 2.60
C ARG A 170 17.87 5.82 2.41
N LYS A 171 18.22 6.25 1.20
CA LYS A 171 18.46 7.67 0.88
C LYS A 171 17.22 8.55 1.05
N LEU A 172 16.03 7.99 0.91
CA LEU A 172 14.77 8.71 1.05
C LEU A 172 14.34 8.83 2.51
N LEU A 173 14.50 7.77 3.33
CA LEU A 173 13.93 7.65 4.66
C LEU A 173 14.90 8.04 5.78
N GLU A 174 16.16 7.59 5.73
CA GLU A 174 17.13 7.78 6.81
C GLU A 174 17.48 9.26 7.05
N PRO A 175 17.68 10.12 6.00
CA PRO A 175 17.94 11.54 6.22
C PRO A 175 16.80 12.31 6.89
N VAL A 176 15.58 11.79 6.84
CA VAL A 176 14.40 12.38 7.50
C VAL A 176 14.35 11.99 8.98
N GLY A 177 15.08 10.95 9.37
CA GLY A 177 15.15 10.46 10.75
C GLY A 177 14.48 9.09 10.97
N PHE A 178 13.99 8.43 9.92
CA PHE A 178 13.47 7.06 10.04
C PHE A 178 14.59 6.05 10.29
N SER A 179 14.31 5.08 11.17
CA SER A 179 15.11 3.86 11.32
C SER A 179 14.47 2.73 10.52
N ILE A 180 15.19 2.18 9.52
CA ILE A 180 14.71 1.07 8.71
C ILE A 180 14.92 -0.24 9.47
N GLU A 181 13.83 -0.97 9.72
CA GLU A 181 13.85 -2.24 10.47
C GLU A 181 13.79 -3.46 9.57
N ASN A 182 12.96 -3.41 8.52
CA ASN A 182 12.79 -4.52 7.59
C ASN A 182 12.79 -4.02 6.15
N VAL A 183 13.46 -4.76 5.30
CA VAL A 183 13.38 -4.63 3.83
C VAL A 183 13.03 -6.01 3.29
N VAL A 184 11.91 -6.11 2.56
CA VAL A 184 11.36 -7.38 2.11
C VAL A 184 10.97 -7.30 0.65
N GLY A 185 11.54 -8.16 -0.16
CA GLY A 185 11.09 -8.39 -1.54
C GLY A 185 9.86 -9.30 -1.57
N ILE A 186 8.87 -8.98 -2.40
CA ILE A 186 7.65 -9.76 -2.60
C ILE A 186 7.32 -9.91 -4.08
N GLY A 187 6.39 -10.82 -4.39
CA GLY A 187 5.97 -11.08 -5.76
C GLY A 187 7.01 -11.92 -6.54
N PRO A 188 7.17 -13.21 -6.19
CA PRO A 188 8.03 -14.10 -6.94
C PRO A 188 7.57 -14.25 -8.38
N ARG A 189 8.46 -14.75 -9.25
CA ARG A 189 8.18 -14.95 -10.69
C ARG A 189 6.91 -15.76 -10.94
N SER A 190 6.57 -16.72 -10.08
CA SER A 190 5.34 -17.52 -10.18
C SER A 190 4.08 -16.67 -10.06
N VAL A 191 4.02 -15.75 -9.08
CA VAL A 191 2.92 -14.80 -8.91
C VAL A 191 2.83 -13.86 -10.12
N TYR A 192 3.97 -13.32 -10.57
CA TYR A 192 4.01 -12.44 -11.74
C TYR A 192 3.49 -13.13 -13.01
N LEU A 193 3.88 -14.38 -13.27
CA LEU A 193 3.42 -15.12 -14.45
C LEU A 193 1.93 -15.46 -14.36
N ALA A 194 1.45 -15.90 -13.20
CA ALA A 194 0.04 -16.19 -12.98
C ALA A 194 -0.82 -14.90 -13.16
N ASP A 195 -0.37 -13.78 -12.62
CA ASP A 195 -1.03 -12.47 -12.78
C ASP A 195 -1.05 -12.02 -14.25
N LYS A 196 0.06 -12.24 -14.98
CA LYS A 196 0.14 -11.91 -16.41
C LYS A 196 -0.89 -12.70 -17.24
N VAL A 197 -1.10 -13.98 -16.92
CA VAL A 197 -2.11 -14.84 -17.59
C VAL A 197 -3.52 -14.32 -17.26
N LEU A 198 -3.83 -14.06 -15.99
CA LEU A 198 -5.14 -13.53 -15.59
C LEU A 198 -5.42 -12.18 -16.26
N ARG A 199 -4.45 -11.27 -16.29
CA ARG A 199 -4.59 -9.98 -16.99
C ARG A 199 -4.80 -10.13 -18.47
N TYR A 200 -4.08 -11.05 -19.12
CA TYR A 200 -4.27 -11.31 -20.55
C TYR A 200 -5.70 -11.74 -20.85
N ILE A 201 -6.23 -12.69 -20.09
CA ILE A 201 -7.61 -13.19 -20.25
C ILE A 201 -8.62 -12.09 -19.95
N ARG A 202 -8.45 -11.37 -18.86
CA ARG A 202 -9.29 -10.23 -18.49
C ARG A 202 -9.35 -9.16 -19.56
N ASN A 203 -8.21 -8.81 -20.15
CA ASN A 203 -8.13 -7.76 -21.17
C ASN A 203 -8.75 -8.20 -22.51
N ARG A 204 -8.75 -9.50 -22.80
CA ARG A 204 -9.31 -10.05 -24.05
C ARG A 204 -10.78 -10.44 -23.94
N LEU A 205 -11.21 -10.98 -22.80
CA LEU A 205 -12.50 -11.63 -22.62
C LEU A 205 -13.33 -11.03 -21.46
N GLY A 206 -12.76 -10.06 -20.73
CA GLY A 206 -13.42 -9.42 -19.60
C GLY A 206 -13.22 -10.13 -18.25
N ASP A 207 -13.61 -9.45 -17.18
CA ASP A 207 -13.43 -9.93 -15.80
C ASP A 207 -14.17 -11.26 -15.55
N MET A 208 -15.35 -11.44 -16.14
CA MET A 208 -16.17 -12.65 -15.94
C MET A 208 -15.50 -13.91 -16.48
N ALA A 209 -14.69 -13.80 -17.54
CA ALA A 209 -13.92 -14.92 -18.08
C ALA A 209 -12.68 -15.26 -17.24
N ALA A 210 -12.10 -14.27 -16.57
CA ALA A 210 -10.94 -14.47 -15.71
C ALA A 210 -11.31 -15.02 -14.31
N LEU A 211 -12.53 -14.77 -13.83
CA LEU A 211 -13.01 -15.18 -12.50
C LEU A 211 -12.85 -16.69 -12.21
N PRO A 212 -13.24 -17.61 -13.09
CA PRO A 212 -13.10 -19.06 -12.84
C PRO A 212 -11.65 -19.51 -12.68
N LEU A 213 -10.68 -18.73 -13.18
CA LEU A 213 -9.25 -19.05 -13.10
C LEU A 213 -8.62 -18.56 -11.79
N LEU A 214 -9.30 -17.66 -11.05
CA LEU A 214 -8.77 -17.13 -9.80
C LEU A 214 -8.44 -18.25 -8.77
N PRO A 215 -9.30 -19.25 -8.51
CA PRO A 215 -8.98 -20.34 -7.59
C PRO A 215 -7.70 -21.11 -7.98
N LEU A 216 -7.43 -21.26 -9.29
CA LEU A 216 -6.22 -21.90 -9.79
C LEU A 216 -4.97 -21.03 -9.63
N ALA A 217 -5.14 -19.72 -9.60
CA ALA A 217 -4.06 -18.75 -9.42
C ALA A 217 -3.73 -18.46 -7.93
N LEU A 218 -4.68 -18.62 -7.00
CA LEU A 218 -4.49 -18.35 -5.58
C LEU A 218 -3.35 -19.16 -4.92
N PRO A 219 -3.11 -20.44 -5.24
CA PRO A 219 -1.98 -21.19 -4.69
C PRO A 219 -0.63 -20.51 -4.93
N PHE A 220 -0.42 -19.85 -6.07
CA PHE A 220 0.81 -19.09 -6.33
C PHE A 220 1.00 -17.93 -5.35
N VAL A 221 -0.08 -17.34 -4.84
CA VAL A 221 -0.06 -16.30 -3.82
C VAL A 221 0.13 -16.89 -2.42
N TRP A 222 -0.59 -17.96 -2.08
CA TRP A 222 -0.55 -18.58 -0.75
C TRP A 222 0.80 -19.20 -0.42
N PHE A 223 1.46 -19.78 -1.42
CA PHE A 223 2.79 -20.36 -1.29
C PHE A 223 3.92 -19.42 -1.72
N ALA A 224 3.59 -18.15 -2.00
CA ALA A 224 4.59 -17.14 -2.31
C ALA A 224 5.45 -16.84 -1.08
N GLY A 225 6.72 -17.19 -1.15
CA GLY A 225 7.69 -16.79 -0.14
C GLY A 225 8.02 -15.28 -0.23
N ILE A 226 8.68 -14.78 0.80
CA ILE A 226 9.30 -13.45 0.80
C ILE A 226 10.76 -13.55 0.33
N ASN A 227 11.34 -12.42 -0.09
CA ASN A 227 12.72 -12.30 -0.57
C ASN A 227 13.09 -13.26 -1.73
N PRO A 228 12.26 -13.35 -2.78
CA PRO A 228 12.66 -14.10 -3.97
C PRO A 228 13.88 -13.44 -4.62
N SER A 229 14.64 -14.19 -5.40
CA SER A 229 15.83 -13.68 -6.11
C SER A 229 15.55 -12.49 -7.02
N MET A 230 14.32 -12.35 -7.51
CA MET A 230 13.86 -11.22 -8.32
C MET A 230 12.46 -10.81 -7.89
N PRO A 231 12.34 -9.96 -6.86
CA PRO A 231 11.05 -9.52 -6.36
C PRO A 231 10.37 -8.55 -7.33
N PHE A 232 9.04 -8.64 -7.42
CA PHE A 232 8.24 -7.71 -8.20
C PHE A 232 8.10 -6.35 -7.49
N SER A 233 7.88 -6.36 -6.18
CA SER A 233 7.80 -5.16 -5.35
C SER A 233 8.75 -5.26 -4.17
N LEU A 234 9.17 -4.10 -3.67
CA LEU A 234 10.01 -3.95 -2.48
C LEU A 234 9.22 -3.24 -1.39
N TYR A 235 9.16 -3.87 -0.23
CA TYR A 235 8.54 -3.33 0.98
C TYR A 235 9.61 -2.90 1.98
N VAL A 236 9.36 -1.79 2.65
CA VAL A 236 10.17 -1.30 3.76
C VAL A 236 9.28 -0.97 4.95
N ARG A 237 9.67 -1.47 6.12
CA ARG A 237 9.15 -1.06 7.42
C ARG A 237 10.18 -0.15 8.08
N ALA A 238 9.75 1.08 8.38
CA ALA A 238 10.62 2.07 9.02
C ALA A 238 9.90 2.67 10.24
N THR A 239 10.64 2.93 11.30
CA THR A 239 10.11 3.45 12.57
C THR A 239 10.62 4.87 12.81
N LYS A 240 9.74 5.75 13.28
CA LYS A 240 10.13 7.03 13.87
C LYS A 240 10.64 6.75 15.28
N PRO A 241 11.94 6.94 15.56
CA PRO A 241 12.50 6.68 16.88
C PRO A 241 11.81 7.49 17.98
N PHE A 242 11.84 6.96 19.20
CA PHE A 242 11.54 7.78 20.38
C PHE A 242 12.64 8.82 20.52
N ILE A 243 12.27 10.08 20.79
CA ILE A 243 13.26 11.10 21.13
C ILE A 243 13.71 10.79 22.56
N ASP A 244 14.92 10.27 22.70
CA ASP A 244 15.54 10.14 24.02
C ASP A 244 15.73 11.55 24.63
N LYS A 245 14.93 11.88 25.64
CA LYS A 245 15.05 13.15 26.39
C LYS A 245 16.34 13.24 27.22
N CYS A 246 17.21 12.24 27.14
CA CYS A 246 18.46 12.19 27.92
C CYS A 246 19.68 12.86 27.27
N ALA A 247 19.58 13.34 26.01
CA ALA A 247 20.77 13.90 25.35
C ALA A 247 20.98 15.42 25.52
N THR A 248 20.14 16.11 26.31
CA THR A 248 20.23 17.59 26.50
C THR A 248 20.61 18.03 27.91
N SER A 249 21.27 17.18 28.71
CA SER A 249 21.76 17.58 30.03
C SER A 249 23.27 17.34 30.23
N SER A 250 24.08 17.72 29.23
CA SER A 250 25.53 17.82 29.41
C SER A 250 26.12 18.85 28.44
N SER A 251 25.95 20.11 28.78
CA SER A 251 26.83 21.20 28.34
C SER A 251 26.76 22.34 29.36
#